data_b004488f3c6cf1234482bd21bf0cea0a
#
_entry.id   b004488f3c6cf1234482bd21bf0cea0a
#
_cell.length_a   1.000
_cell.length_b   1.000
_cell.length_c   1.000
_cell.angle_alpha   90.00
_cell.angle_beta   90.00
_cell.angle_gamma   90.00
#
_symmetry.space_group_name_H-M   'P 1'
#
loop_
_entity.id
_entity.type
_entity.pdbx_description
1 polymer ?
#
loop_
_entity_poly.entity_id
_entity_poly.type
_entity_poly.pdbx_seq_one_letter_code
_entity_poly.pdbx_strand_id
1 'polypeptide(L)'
;MTARARNRIADPRIELLLEVMDQAFDQKSWHGTTLRGSLRGVTPAEAVWRPAPGRHNIWELTLHAAYWKYAVRRRLAGEAIGSFDRKPSNWPGVPVPADLPAWKRDVAFLETEHRKLRQVVGEMTPRALDQRSPKGVWRNAEEIHGIAAHDLYHTGQIQLIKRLMR
;
A
#
# COMPACT_ATOMS: atom_id res chain seq x y z
N MET A 1 13.04 31.58 -24.39
CA MET A 1 11.56 31.45 -24.38
C MET A 1 11.23 30.43 -23.31
N THR A 2 10.91 30.88 -22.10
CA THR A 2 10.60 30.07 -20.95
C THR A 2 9.17 29.53 -21.06
N ALA A 3 9.02 28.21 -21.17
CA ALA A 3 7.72 27.56 -21.13
C ALA A 3 7.06 27.84 -19.78
N ARG A 4 5.98 28.63 -19.78
CA ARG A 4 5.08 28.85 -18.65
C ARG A 4 4.65 27.47 -18.14
N ALA A 5 5.04 27.13 -16.91
CA ALA A 5 4.42 26.06 -16.13
C ALA A 5 2.90 26.34 -16.14
N ARG A 6 2.14 25.57 -16.89
CA ARG A 6 0.68 25.62 -16.82
C ARG A 6 0.31 25.26 -15.41
N ASN A 7 -0.29 26.21 -14.70
CA ASN A 7 -0.93 25.98 -13.41
C ASN A 7 -2.00 24.89 -13.64
N ARG A 8 -1.64 23.63 -13.40
CA ARG A 8 -2.55 22.50 -13.49
C ARG A 8 -3.52 22.68 -12.32
N ILE A 9 -4.74 23.15 -12.60
CA ILE A 9 -5.83 23.07 -11.63
C ILE A 9 -5.93 21.56 -11.33
N ALA A 10 -5.60 21.17 -10.12
CA ALA A 10 -5.68 19.76 -9.72
C ALA A 10 -7.15 19.31 -9.82
N ASP A 11 -7.37 18.15 -10.42
CA ASP A 11 -8.73 17.60 -10.49
C ASP A 11 -9.17 17.20 -9.07
N PRO A 12 -10.30 17.69 -8.57
CA PRO A 12 -10.72 17.43 -7.19
C PRO A 12 -10.93 15.94 -6.90
N ARG A 13 -11.16 15.10 -7.92
CA ARG A 13 -11.26 13.65 -7.76
C ARG A 13 -9.88 13.04 -7.48
N ILE A 14 -8.82 13.54 -8.13
CA ILE A 14 -7.44 13.08 -7.89
C ILE A 14 -7.02 13.51 -6.48
N GLU A 15 -7.31 14.76 -6.09
CA GLU A 15 -7.01 15.27 -4.75
C GLU A 15 -7.71 14.43 -3.68
N LEU A 16 -9.01 14.15 -3.84
CA LEU A 16 -9.77 13.31 -2.91
C LEU A 16 -9.20 11.88 -2.82
N LEU A 17 -8.83 11.27 -3.96
CA LEU A 17 -8.26 9.93 -3.96
C LEU A 17 -6.89 9.89 -3.29
N LEU A 18 -6.04 10.91 -3.49
CA LEU A 18 -4.77 11.05 -2.78
C LEU A 18 -4.98 11.22 -1.27
N GLU A 19 -5.94 12.05 -0.87
CA GLU A 19 -6.28 12.24 0.54
C GLU A 19 -6.75 10.94 1.19
N VAL A 20 -7.64 10.19 0.54
CA VAL A 20 -8.13 8.89 1.03
C VAL A 20 -6.98 7.88 1.15
N MET A 21 -6.07 7.83 0.18
CA MET A 21 -4.88 6.98 0.25
C MET A 21 -3.96 7.38 1.42
N ASP A 22 -3.70 8.67 1.59
CA ASP A 22 -2.84 9.21 2.64
C ASP A 22 -3.44 8.92 4.03
N GLN A 23 -4.75 9.12 4.21
CA GLN A 23 -5.46 8.83 5.45
C GLN A 23 -5.50 7.34 5.78
N ALA A 24 -5.60 6.47 4.79
CA ALA A 24 -5.53 5.02 5.01
C ALA A 24 -4.11 4.56 5.39
N PHE A 25 -3.07 5.24 4.91
CA PHE A 25 -1.68 4.80 5.06
C PHE A 25 -0.97 5.39 6.27
N ASP A 26 -0.80 6.72 6.38
CA ASP A 26 0.03 7.35 7.43
C ASP A 26 -0.47 8.70 7.94
N GLN A 27 -1.43 9.34 7.30
CA GLN A 27 -1.92 10.65 7.71
C GLN A 27 -3.00 10.56 8.79
N LYS A 28 -3.19 11.66 9.53
CA LYS A 28 -4.27 11.76 10.51
C LYS A 28 -5.62 11.57 9.83
N SER A 29 -6.44 10.67 10.38
CA SER A 29 -7.72 10.31 9.80
C SER A 29 -8.83 10.27 10.84
N TRP A 30 -10.06 10.39 10.38
CA TRP A 30 -11.25 10.26 11.22
C TRP A 30 -11.45 8.82 11.72
N HIS A 31 -11.10 7.82 10.91
CA HIS A 31 -11.32 6.39 11.24
C HIS A 31 -10.32 5.81 12.26
N GLY A 32 -9.31 6.54 12.68
CA GLY A 32 -8.35 6.10 13.70
C GLY A 32 -7.02 5.60 13.12
N THR A 33 -6.60 4.37 13.49
CA THR A 33 -5.27 3.87 13.14
C THR A 33 -5.12 3.63 11.63
N THR A 34 -4.00 4.09 11.08
CA THR A 34 -3.60 3.90 9.67
C THR A 34 -2.74 2.63 9.53
N LEU A 35 -2.49 2.17 8.30
CA LEU A 35 -1.65 1.00 8.06
C LEU A 35 -0.25 1.19 8.65
N ARG A 36 0.42 2.31 8.33
CA ARG A 36 1.75 2.62 8.89
C ARG A 36 1.72 2.79 10.40
N GLY A 37 0.65 3.41 10.92
CA GLY A 37 0.41 3.57 12.36
C GLY A 37 0.27 2.23 13.09
N SER A 38 -0.37 1.24 12.47
CA SER A 38 -0.56 -0.09 13.04
C SER A 38 0.75 -0.86 13.25
N LEU A 39 1.78 -0.54 12.46
CA LEU A 39 3.11 -1.15 12.54
C LEU A 39 4.02 -0.49 13.58
N ARG A 40 3.60 0.64 14.17
CA ARG A 40 4.41 1.36 15.17
C ARG A 40 4.65 0.48 16.39
N GLY A 41 5.93 0.38 16.79
CA GLY A 41 6.36 -0.37 17.95
C GLY A 41 6.30 -1.90 17.81
N VAL A 42 5.94 -2.44 16.65
CA VAL A 42 5.97 -3.88 16.41
C VAL A 42 7.41 -4.37 16.31
N THR A 43 7.76 -5.32 17.18
CA THR A 43 9.06 -6.00 17.16
C THR A 43 9.07 -7.14 16.14
N PRO A 44 10.25 -7.62 15.68
CA PRO A 44 10.32 -8.79 14.80
C PRO A 44 9.63 -10.03 15.36
N ALA A 45 9.76 -10.28 16.66
CA ALA A 45 9.10 -11.42 17.34
C ALA A 45 7.57 -11.30 17.27
N GLU A 46 7.01 -10.11 17.49
CA GLU A 46 5.57 -9.86 17.33
C GLU A 46 5.16 -9.95 15.86
N ALA A 47 6.02 -9.47 14.94
CA ALA A 47 5.71 -9.49 13.52
C ALA A 47 5.59 -10.91 12.93
N VAL A 48 6.35 -11.88 13.46
CA VAL A 48 6.30 -13.29 13.01
C VAL A 48 5.29 -14.14 13.78
N TRP A 49 4.75 -13.62 14.88
CA TRP A 49 3.77 -14.35 15.68
C TRP A 49 2.49 -14.62 14.90
N ARG A 50 1.91 -15.82 15.02
CA ARG A 50 0.68 -16.25 14.34
C ARG A 50 -0.41 -16.55 15.36
N PRO A 51 -1.63 -16.06 15.15
CA PRO A 51 -2.75 -16.36 16.04
C PRO A 51 -3.17 -17.85 16.03
N ALA A 52 -2.90 -18.54 14.94
CA ALA A 52 -3.10 -19.98 14.78
C ALA A 52 -2.32 -20.52 13.58
N PRO A 53 -2.11 -21.84 13.46
CA PRO A 53 -1.55 -22.47 12.28
C PRO A 53 -2.31 -22.07 11.00
N GLY A 54 -1.57 -21.76 9.93
CA GLY A 54 -2.15 -21.36 8.65
C GLY A 54 -2.75 -19.94 8.61
N ARG A 55 -2.65 -19.16 9.67
CA ARG A 55 -3.05 -17.74 9.67
C ARG A 55 -1.87 -16.85 9.36
N HIS A 56 -2.14 -15.72 8.70
CA HIS A 56 -1.11 -14.74 8.41
C HIS A 56 -0.65 -14.00 9.67
N ASN A 57 0.63 -13.65 9.67
CA ASN A 57 1.24 -12.80 10.68
C ASN A 57 1.36 -11.34 10.19
N ILE A 58 1.80 -10.44 11.08
CA ILE A 58 1.94 -9.01 10.75
C ILE A 58 2.96 -8.78 9.64
N TRP A 59 4.06 -9.53 9.60
CA TRP A 59 5.09 -9.39 8.57
C TRP A 59 4.56 -9.72 7.18
N GLU A 60 3.86 -10.83 7.05
CA GLU A 60 3.22 -11.24 5.79
C GLU A 60 2.17 -10.23 5.33
N LEU A 61 1.35 -9.70 6.25
CA LEU A 61 0.38 -8.65 5.93
C LEU A 61 1.07 -7.37 5.43
N THR A 62 2.21 -7.00 6.03
CA THR A 62 3.02 -5.85 5.61
C THR A 62 3.55 -6.01 4.18
N LEU A 63 4.12 -7.17 3.86
CA LEU A 63 4.65 -7.46 2.53
C LEU A 63 3.54 -7.64 1.48
N HIS A 64 2.40 -8.20 1.86
CA HIS A 64 1.22 -8.30 1.02
C HIS A 64 0.64 -6.92 0.66
N ALA A 65 0.59 -6.00 1.61
CA ALA A 65 0.19 -4.63 1.33
C ALA A 65 1.18 -3.94 0.38
N ALA A 66 2.49 -4.15 0.53
CA ALA A 66 3.50 -3.65 -0.40
C ALA A 66 3.33 -4.22 -1.81
N TYR A 67 3.04 -5.53 -1.93
CA TYR A 67 2.78 -6.18 -3.21
C TYR A 67 1.59 -5.54 -3.95
N TRP A 68 0.48 -5.30 -3.26
CA TRP A 68 -0.70 -4.73 -3.91
C TRP A 68 -0.49 -3.27 -4.31
N LYS A 69 0.27 -2.49 -3.54
CA LYS A 69 0.69 -1.14 -3.97
C LYS A 69 1.54 -1.18 -5.23
N TYR A 70 2.51 -2.09 -5.30
CA TYR A 70 3.29 -2.34 -6.51
C TYR A 70 2.40 -2.75 -7.70
N ALA A 71 1.48 -3.70 -7.49
CA ALA A 71 0.64 -4.24 -8.56
C ALA A 71 -0.31 -3.18 -9.13
N VAL A 72 -0.97 -2.39 -8.26
CA VAL A 72 -1.85 -1.29 -8.67
C VAL A 72 -1.05 -0.20 -9.36
N ARG A 73 0.07 0.26 -8.77
CA ARG A 73 0.94 1.27 -9.39
C ARG A 73 1.32 0.89 -10.81
N ARG A 74 1.79 -0.33 -10.99
CA ARG A 74 2.22 -0.83 -12.30
C ARG A 74 1.07 -0.82 -13.32
N ARG A 75 -0.14 -1.22 -12.91
CA ARG A 75 -1.33 -1.17 -13.77
C ARG A 75 -1.69 0.25 -14.16
N LEU A 76 -1.73 1.17 -13.21
CA LEU A 76 -2.05 2.59 -13.45
C LEU A 76 -1.02 3.26 -14.35
N ALA A 77 0.26 2.89 -14.24
CA ALA A 77 1.34 3.39 -15.10
C ALA A 77 1.40 2.71 -16.48
N GLY A 78 0.59 1.69 -16.74
CA GLY A 78 0.65 0.93 -17.98
C GLY A 78 1.94 0.11 -18.16
N GLU A 79 2.66 -0.17 -17.06
CA GLU A 79 3.90 -0.92 -17.10
C GLU A 79 3.66 -2.41 -17.41
N ALA A 80 4.58 -3.03 -18.13
CA ALA A 80 4.58 -4.47 -18.36
C ALA A 80 4.65 -5.26 -17.04
N ILE A 81 4.26 -6.54 -17.07
CA ILE A 81 4.38 -7.42 -15.91
C ILE A 81 5.86 -7.57 -15.55
N GLY A 82 6.24 -6.99 -14.42
CA GLY A 82 7.58 -7.10 -13.83
C GLY A 82 7.63 -8.13 -12.71
N SER A 83 8.80 -8.30 -12.11
CA SER A 83 8.97 -9.10 -10.91
C SER A 83 8.84 -8.24 -9.66
N PHE A 84 8.12 -8.75 -8.67
CA PHE A 84 8.12 -8.17 -7.33
C PHE A 84 9.35 -8.69 -6.55
N ASP A 85 10.00 -7.83 -5.77
CA ASP A 85 11.28 -8.13 -5.11
C ASP A 85 11.18 -9.15 -3.95
N ARG A 86 9.98 -9.64 -3.66
CA ARG A 86 9.73 -10.67 -2.63
C ARG A 86 8.97 -11.84 -3.23
N LYS A 87 9.23 -13.05 -2.73
CA LYS A 87 8.63 -14.28 -3.25
C LYS A 87 8.00 -15.10 -2.12
N PRO A 88 6.89 -15.78 -2.43
CA PRO A 88 5.99 -15.60 -3.57
C PRO A 88 5.36 -14.20 -3.54
N SER A 89 5.05 -13.61 -4.71
CA SER A 89 4.76 -12.16 -4.80
C SER A 89 3.55 -11.71 -3.99
N ASN A 90 2.43 -12.42 -4.07
CA ASN A 90 1.19 -11.99 -3.40
C ASN A 90 1.27 -12.17 -1.87
N TRP A 91 1.88 -13.25 -1.40
CA TRP A 91 2.10 -13.56 0.00
C TRP A 91 3.57 -13.91 0.25
N PRO A 92 4.44 -12.91 0.28
CA PRO A 92 5.86 -13.16 0.50
C PRO A 92 6.11 -13.80 1.86
N GLY A 93 7.06 -14.75 1.86
CA GLY A 93 7.52 -15.36 3.10
C GLY A 93 8.29 -14.38 3.99
N VAL A 94 8.29 -14.65 5.27
CA VAL A 94 9.15 -13.94 6.23
C VAL A 94 10.61 -14.23 5.91
N PRO A 95 11.51 -13.22 5.87
CA PRO A 95 12.94 -13.45 5.62
C PRO A 95 13.60 -14.25 6.73
N VAL A 96 14.70 -14.93 6.39
CA VAL A 96 15.54 -15.64 7.37
C VAL A 96 16.95 -15.04 7.29
N PRO A 97 17.47 -14.47 8.40
CA PRO A 97 16.84 -14.34 9.72
C PRO A 97 15.73 -13.30 9.77
N ALA A 98 14.73 -13.53 10.62
CA ALA A 98 13.66 -12.57 10.92
C ALA A 98 14.09 -11.61 12.02
N ASP A 99 15.07 -10.78 11.74
CA ASP A 99 15.70 -9.84 12.66
C ASP A 99 15.19 -8.39 12.51
N LEU A 100 15.65 -7.50 13.38
CA LEU A 100 15.25 -6.09 13.35
C LEU A 100 15.68 -5.35 12.07
N PRO A 101 16.89 -5.55 11.52
CA PRO A 101 17.26 -4.98 10.24
C PRO A 101 16.35 -5.44 9.09
N ALA A 102 16.00 -6.72 9.04
CA ALA A 102 15.09 -7.25 8.02
C ALA A 102 13.67 -6.65 8.16
N TRP A 103 13.15 -6.58 9.37
CA TRP A 103 11.85 -5.95 9.64
C TRP A 103 11.81 -4.50 9.20
N LYS A 104 12.82 -3.70 9.60
CA LYS A 104 12.92 -2.30 9.18
C LYS A 104 13.01 -2.12 7.66
N ARG A 105 13.77 -2.97 6.97
CA ARG A 105 13.86 -2.95 5.50
C ARG A 105 12.50 -3.21 4.85
N ASP A 106 11.73 -4.18 5.35
CA ASP A 106 10.45 -4.53 4.74
C ASP A 106 9.36 -3.51 5.05
N VAL A 107 9.38 -2.86 6.22
CA VAL A 107 8.53 -1.69 6.50
C VAL A 107 8.90 -0.51 5.59
N ALA A 108 10.18 -0.21 5.41
CA ALA A 108 10.64 0.84 4.50
C ALA A 108 10.31 0.52 3.02
N PHE A 109 10.29 -0.77 2.66
CA PHE A 109 9.87 -1.23 1.34
C PHE A 109 8.38 -0.94 1.11
N LEU A 110 7.50 -1.25 2.06
CA LEU A 110 6.08 -0.88 2.01
C LEU A 110 5.89 0.64 1.83
N GLU A 111 6.60 1.45 2.60
CA GLU A 111 6.56 2.91 2.49
C GLU A 111 7.01 3.39 1.11
N THR A 112 8.02 2.75 0.54
CA THR A 112 8.55 3.08 -0.77
C THR A 112 7.53 2.77 -1.87
N GLU A 113 6.86 1.62 -1.83
CA GLU A 113 5.83 1.27 -2.80
C GLU A 113 4.59 2.18 -2.66
N HIS A 114 4.26 2.61 -1.43
CA HIS A 114 3.21 3.62 -1.23
C HIS A 114 3.56 4.96 -1.90
N ARG A 115 4.77 5.48 -1.67
CA ARG A 115 5.20 6.76 -2.28
C ARG A 115 5.20 6.69 -3.81
N LYS A 116 5.68 5.59 -4.39
CA LYS A 116 5.67 5.37 -5.85
C LYS A 116 4.24 5.34 -6.41
N LEU A 117 3.33 4.63 -5.75
CA LEU A 117 1.92 4.58 -6.14
C LEU A 117 1.28 5.97 -6.05
N ARG A 118 1.48 6.67 -4.93
CA ARG A 118 0.98 8.02 -4.71
C ARG A 118 1.46 9.00 -5.79
N GLN A 119 2.73 8.90 -6.19
CA GLN A 119 3.28 9.71 -7.27
C GLN A 119 2.54 9.45 -8.60
N VAL A 120 2.36 8.19 -8.98
CA VAL A 120 1.64 7.84 -10.21
C VAL A 120 0.22 8.39 -10.20
N VAL A 121 -0.50 8.28 -9.07
CA VAL A 121 -1.86 8.83 -8.95
C VAL A 121 -1.85 10.36 -9.09
N GLY A 122 -0.91 11.05 -8.47
CA GLY A 122 -0.78 12.51 -8.56
C GLY A 122 -0.43 13.03 -9.96
N GLU A 123 0.18 12.20 -10.80
CA GLU A 123 0.55 12.52 -12.17
C GLU A 123 -0.54 12.15 -13.20
N MET A 124 -1.62 11.48 -12.79
CA MET A 124 -2.71 11.06 -13.67
C MET A 124 -3.45 12.25 -14.27
N THR A 125 -4.00 12.05 -15.47
CA THR A 125 -4.97 13.00 -16.04
C THR A 125 -6.38 12.67 -15.52
N PRO A 126 -7.29 13.66 -15.44
CA PRO A 126 -8.68 13.42 -15.05
C PRO A 126 -9.36 12.32 -15.89
N ARG A 127 -9.09 12.31 -17.20
CA ARG A 127 -9.64 11.30 -18.11
C ARG A 127 -9.16 9.88 -17.78
N ALA A 128 -7.92 9.74 -17.29
CA ALA A 128 -7.36 8.44 -16.94
C ALA A 128 -8.10 7.77 -15.77
N LEU A 129 -8.74 8.54 -14.88
CA LEU A 129 -9.53 7.98 -13.77
C LEU A 129 -10.69 7.10 -14.25
N ASP A 130 -11.29 7.44 -15.36
CA ASP A 130 -12.46 6.74 -15.93
C ASP A 130 -12.05 5.57 -16.85
N GLN A 131 -10.76 5.48 -17.18
CA GLN A 131 -10.20 4.39 -17.98
C GLN A 131 -9.92 3.15 -17.12
N ARG A 132 -9.75 2.01 -17.81
CA ARG A 132 -9.27 0.75 -17.21
C ARG A 132 -7.84 0.51 -17.63
N SER A 133 -7.03 -0.06 -16.73
CA SER A 133 -5.72 -0.55 -17.10
C SER A 133 -5.84 -1.70 -18.14
N PRO A 134 -4.84 -1.91 -19.00
CA PRO A 134 -4.83 -3.06 -19.89
C PRO A 134 -5.07 -4.37 -19.11
N LYS A 135 -6.08 -5.16 -19.50
CA LYS A 135 -6.54 -6.36 -18.79
C LYS A 135 -7.16 -6.11 -17.40
N GLY A 136 -7.38 -4.84 -17.00
CA GLY A 136 -8.07 -4.48 -15.75
C GLY A 136 -9.58 -4.63 -15.88
N VAL A 137 -10.22 -5.16 -14.83
CA VAL A 137 -11.69 -5.25 -14.71
C VAL A 137 -12.26 -3.92 -14.21
N TRP A 138 -11.52 -3.24 -13.34
CA TRP A 138 -11.93 -2.03 -12.64
C TRP A 138 -11.42 -0.76 -13.34
N ARG A 139 -12.16 0.36 -13.20
CA ARG A 139 -11.64 1.68 -13.58
C ARG A 139 -10.48 2.06 -12.67
N ASN A 140 -9.59 2.91 -13.17
CA ASN A 140 -8.44 3.35 -12.39
C ASN A 140 -8.85 4.02 -11.06
N ALA A 141 -9.92 4.84 -11.07
CA ALA A 141 -10.46 5.41 -9.83
C ALA A 141 -10.90 4.34 -8.82
N GLU A 142 -11.50 3.25 -9.29
CA GLU A 142 -11.92 2.13 -8.43
C GLU A 142 -10.71 1.35 -7.87
N GLU A 143 -9.65 1.14 -8.67
CA GLU A 143 -8.41 0.52 -8.17
C GLU A 143 -7.72 1.40 -7.12
N ILE A 144 -7.70 2.74 -7.31
CA ILE A 144 -7.10 3.68 -6.35
C ILE A 144 -7.88 3.70 -5.04
N HIS A 145 -9.21 3.80 -5.11
CA HIS A 145 -10.05 3.68 -3.92
C HIS A 145 -9.91 2.31 -3.26
N GLY A 146 -9.87 1.24 -4.06
CA GLY A 146 -9.73 -0.13 -3.58
C GLY A 146 -8.44 -0.36 -2.81
N ILE A 147 -7.30 0.20 -3.25
CA ILE A 147 -6.02 0.04 -2.53
C ILE A 147 -6.02 0.76 -1.18
N ALA A 148 -6.71 1.89 -1.04
CA ALA A 148 -6.88 2.55 0.26
C ALA A 148 -7.77 1.71 1.20
N ALA A 149 -8.88 1.17 0.70
CA ALA A 149 -9.73 0.25 1.46
C ALA A 149 -8.98 -1.03 1.89
N HIS A 150 -8.10 -1.55 1.03
CA HIS A 150 -7.25 -2.70 1.31
C HIS A 150 -6.25 -2.41 2.46
N ASP A 151 -5.69 -1.21 2.51
CA ASP A 151 -4.85 -0.79 3.63
C ASP A 151 -5.62 -0.82 4.97
N LEU A 152 -6.84 -0.30 4.98
CA LEU A 152 -7.68 -0.29 6.18
C LEU A 152 -8.13 -1.70 6.59
N TYR A 153 -8.44 -2.56 5.62
CA TYR A 153 -8.76 -3.96 5.88
C TYR A 153 -7.61 -4.68 6.60
N HIS A 154 -6.37 -4.51 6.14
CA HIS A 154 -5.22 -5.11 6.79
C HIS A 154 -4.81 -4.39 8.08
N THR A 155 -5.05 -3.09 8.20
CA THR A 155 -4.89 -2.36 9.46
C THR A 155 -5.73 -2.99 10.57
N GLY A 156 -7.00 -3.29 10.29
CA GLY A 156 -7.88 -3.97 11.23
C GLY A 156 -7.35 -5.34 11.66
N GLN A 157 -6.84 -6.13 10.71
CA GLN A 157 -6.23 -7.44 10.99
C GLN A 157 -4.98 -7.31 11.86
N ILE A 158 -4.07 -6.38 11.55
CA ILE A 158 -2.86 -6.14 12.34
C ILE A 158 -3.23 -5.74 13.78
N GLN A 159 -4.19 -4.84 13.94
CA GLN A 159 -4.64 -4.41 15.26
C GLN A 159 -5.28 -5.57 16.05
N LEU A 160 -6.03 -6.44 15.40
CA LEU A 160 -6.58 -7.64 16.03
C LEU A 160 -5.45 -8.58 16.46
N ILE A 161 -4.48 -8.88 15.61
CA ILE A 161 -3.32 -9.72 15.93
C ILE A 161 -2.57 -9.16 17.15
N LYS A 162 -2.31 -7.83 17.18
CA LYS A 162 -1.66 -7.17 18.33
C LYS A 162 -2.44 -7.32 19.63
N ARG A 163 -3.77 -7.38 19.60
CA ARG A 163 -4.60 -7.62 20.80
C ARG A 163 -4.57 -9.07 21.23
N LEU A 164 -4.52 -10.01 20.30
CA LEU A 164 -4.46 -11.45 20.59
C LEU A 164 -3.12 -11.89 21.21
N MET A 165 -2.06 -11.11 21.03
CA MET A 165 -0.75 -11.34 21.66
C MET A 165 -0.66 -10.91 23.13
N ARG A 166 -1.63 -10.14 23.63
CA ARG A 166 -1.68 -9.58 25.00
C ARG A 166 -2.60 -10.38 25.88
#